data_430010399e93aee9981d62b5fc9444fb
#
_entry.id   430010399e93aee9981d62b5fc9444fb
#
_cell.length_a   1.000
_cell.length_b   1.000
_cell.length_c   1.000
_cell.angle_alpha   90.00
_cell.angle_beta   90.00
_cell.angle_gamma   90.00
#
_symmetry.space_group_name_H-M   'P 1'
#
loop_
_entity.id
_entity.type
_entity.pdbx_description
1 polymer ?
#
loop_
_entity_poly.entity_id
_entity_poly.type
_entity_poly.pdbx_seq_one_letter_code
_entity_poly.pdbx_strand_id
1 'polypeptide(L)'
;LFLAQKEKQQIRELSEMKMNFFMNLSHEFRTPLTLIISPLQKLLSTPDISKDELHRHLMNIQHNSSILLRLINQILKLSKQDKGKLDIELREGDIVEFCRNCFSQFLQIAHDKQIQFAFNTNASYILLLFDAYKMEEILYNLLSNAIKHTPDGGSITLDVMEQEKGVSIHITDSGTGMTEEVKKHIFERFYSESGVGIGLSLTKSLVELHKGTILFKSTEGEGTVFQVFIPFQNKNTLIEPLSETTTFSQEDSVPFTASEY
;
A
#
# COMPACT_ATOMS: atom_id res chain seq x y z
N LEU A 1 39.30 -11.84 -10.13
CA LEU A 1 39.24 -10.38 -10.35
C LEU A 1 37.86 -9.94 -10.83
N PHE A 2 37.30 -10.52 -11.90
CA PHE A 2 36.00 -10.14 -12.45
C PHE A 2 34.82 -10.34 -11.47
N LEU A 3 34.76 -11.46 -10.74
CA LEU A 3 33.72 -11.74 -9.72
C LEU A 3 33.78 -10.74 -8.57
N ALA A 4 35.00 -10.44 -8.08
CA ALA A 4 35.17 -9.47 -6.98
C ALA A 4 34.83 -8.03 -7.41
N GLN A 5 35.04 -7.66 -8.66
CA GLN A 5 34.62 -6.36 -9.18
C GLN A 5 33.09 -6.28 -9.28
N LYS A 6 32.42 -7.34 -9.77
CA LYS A 6 30.96 -7.39 -9.85
C LYS A 6 30.32 -7.32 -8.48
N GLU A 7 30.84 -8.06 -7.51
CA GLU A 7 30.38 -8.03 -6.11
C GLU A 7 30.53 -6.64 -5.48
N LYS A 8 31.69 -6.01 -5.67
CA LYS A 8 31.94 -4.63 -5.19
C LYS A 8 30.99 -3.63 -5.82
N GLN A 9 30.68 -3.78 -7.11
CA GLN A 9 29.73 -2.92 -7.81
C GLN A 9 28.31 -3.11 -7.25
N GLN A 10 27.84 -4.33 -7.02
CA GLN A 10 26.55 -4.63 -6.43
C GLN A 10 26.41 -4.07 -5.00
N ILE A 11 27.46 -4.18 -4.18
CA ILE A 11 27.48 -3.59 -2.82
C ILE A 11 27.34 -2.08 -2.90
N ARG A 12 28.02 -1.43 -3.85
CA ARG A 12 27.96 0.01 -4.03
C ARG A 12 26.57 0.47 -4.47
N GLU A 13 25.99 -0.19 -5.45
CA GLU A 13 24.62 0.10 -5.94
C GLU A 13 23.58 -0.06 -4.82
N LEU A 14 23.69 -1.13 -4.03
CA LEU A 14 22.82 -1.33 -2.87
C LEU A 14 23.00 -0.24 -1.81
N SER A 15 24.24 0.21 -1.58
CA SER A 15 24.53 1.30 -0.63
C SER A 15 23.96 2.64 -1.12
N GLU A 16 24.08 2.94 -2.41
CA GLU A 16 23.50 4.14 -3.04
C GLU A 16 21.96 4.10 -2.99
N MET A 17 21.34 2.97 -3.29
CA MET A 17 19.88 2.78 -3.16
C MET A 17 19.40 2.98 -1.71
N LYS A 18 20.13 2.45 -0.72
CA LYS A 18 19.82 2.69 0.70
C LYS A 18 19.93 4.16 1.08
N MET A 19 20.94 4.86 0.62
CA MET A 19 21.11 6.30 0.90
C MET A 19 19.98 7.11 0.30
N ASN A 20 19.62 6.85 -0.95
CA ASN A 20 18.50 7.50 -1.63
C ASN A 20 17.18 7.23 -0.90
N PHE A 21 16.97 6.00 -0.42
CA PHE A 21 15.83 5.63 0.41
C PHE A 21 15.73 6.51 1.68
N PHE A 22 16.83 6.68 2.44
CA PHE A 22 16.81 7.52 3.65
C PHE A 22 16.56 9.00 3.33
N MET A 23 17.11 9.50 2.23
CA MET A 23 16.82 10.86 1.77
C MET A 23 15.35 11.06 1.38
N ASN A 24 14.80 10.15 0.58
CA ASN A 24 13.40 10.18 0.17
C ASN A 24 12.46 10.03 1.37
N LEU A 25 12.77 9.11 2.29
CA LEU A 25 12.04 8.94 3.54
C LEU A 25 11.99 10.23 4.36
N SER A 26 13.12 10.93 4.49
CA SER A 26 13.20 12.20 5.20
C SER A 26 12.33 13.27 4.55
N HIS A 27 12.25 13.31 3.23
CA HIS A 27 11.36 14.20 2.48
C HIS A 27 9.90 13.83 2.67
N GLU A 28 9.56 12.54 2.56
CA GLU A 28 8.20 12.03 2.72
C GLU A 28 7.67 12.21 4.16
N PHE A 29 8.52 12.24 5.17
CA PHE A 29 8.16 12.59 6.54
C PHE A 29 7.99 14.11 6.74
N ARG A 30 8.88 14.91 6.14
CA ARG A 30 8.88 16.37 6.35
C ARG A 30 7.59 17.01 5.85
N THR A 31 7.07 16.58 4.70
CA THR A 31 5.87 17.15 4.08
C THR A 31 4.63 17.04 4.99
N PRO A 32 4.17 15.85 5.42
CA PRO A 32 3.00 15.72 6.29
C PRO A 32 3.26 16.39 7.66
N LEU A 33 4.49 16.30 8.19
CA LEU A 33 4.84 16.95 9.45
C LEU A 33 4.69 18.46 9.37
N THR A 34 5.14 19.08 8.30
CA THR A 34 4.96 20.52 8.06
C THR A 34 3.47 20.88 7.93
N LEU A 35 2.68 20.03 7.23
CA LEU A 35 1.23 20.22 7.06
C LEU A 35 0.43 19.96 8.34
N ILE A 36 1.03 19.36 9.36
CA ILE A 36 0.49 19.23 10.71
C ILE A 36 0.89 20.46 11.55
N ILE A 37 2.19 20.80 11.56
CA ILE A 37 2.73 21.86 12.43
C ILE A 37 2.20 23.24 12.03
N SER A 38 2.15 23.56 10.74
CA SER A 38 1.73 24.88 10.24
C SER A 38 0.30 25.25 10.66
N PRO A 39 -0.74 24.41 10.41
CA PRO A 39 -2.08 24.71 10.91
C PRO A 39 -2.18 24.72 12.44
N LEU A 40 -1.44 23.87 13.17
CA LEU A 40 -1.38 23.93 14.63
C LEU A 40 -0.84 25.27 15.13
N GLN A 41 0.25 25.77 14.57
CA GLN A 41 0.78 27.10 14.92
C GLN A 41 -0.22 28.20 14.64
N LYS A 42 -0.94 28.14 13.51
CA LYS A 42 -2.00 29.11 13.18
C LYS A 42 -3.14 29.05 14.20
N LEU A 43 -3.60 27.84 14.59
CA LEU A 43 -4.64 27.65 15.60
C LEU A 43 -4.25 28.23 16.97
N LEU A 44 -2.98 28.05 17.35
CA LEU A 44 -2.44 28.57 18.63
C LEU A 44 -2.25 30.08 18.65
N SER A 45 -2.01 30.70 17.47
CA SER A 45 -1.73 32.14 17.36
C SER A 45 -2.95 33.01 17.05
N THR A 46 -4.11 32.40 16.69
CA THR A 46 -5.31 33.14 16.29
C THR A 46 -6.45 32.87 17.27
N PRO A 47 -6.79 33.81 18.19
CA PRO A 47 -7.80 33.61 19.23
C PRO A 47 -9.23 33.44 18.71
N ASP A 48 -9.59 34.10 17.59
CA ASP A 48 -10.95 34.10 17.03
C ASP A 48 -11.00 33.38 15.66
N ILE A 49 -10.82 32.04 15.67
CA ILE A 49 -10.98 31.23 14.48
C ILE A 49 -12.45 30.80 14.33
N SER A 50 -12.99 30.92 13.12
CA SER A 50 -14.33 30.42 12.81
C SER A 50 -14.41 28.88 12.98
N LYS A 51 -15.60 28.35 13.34
CA LYS A 51 -15.81 26.90 13.48
C LYS A 51 -15.45 26.14 12.20
N ASP A 52 -15.76 26.68 11.04
CA ASP A 52 -15.48 26.04 9.74
C ASP A 52 -13.98 26.02 9.42
N GLU A 53 -13.26 27.08 9.79
CA GLU A 53 -11.80 27.13 9.61
C GLU A 53 -11.09 26.20 10.58
N LEU A 54 -11.55 26.14 11.84
CA LEU A 54 -11.06 25.18 12.84
C LEU A 54 -11.27 23.75 12.35
N HIS A 55 -12.47 23.43 11.88
CA HIS A 55 -12.79 22.09 11.37
C HIS A 55 -11.88 21.70 10.20
N ARG A 56 -11.67 22.59 9.22
CA ARG A 56 -10.77 22.35 8.10
C ARG A 56 -9.32 22.09 8.54
N HIS A 57 -8.81 22.87 9.50
CA HIS A 57 -7.47 22.68 10.04
C HIS A 57 -7.33 21.33 10.76
N LEU A 58 -8.32 20.96 11.59
CA LEU A 58 -8.33 19.66 12.29
C LEU A 58 -8.38 18.48 11.30
N MET A 59 -9.21 18.55 10.25
CA MET A 59 -9.27 17.53 9.21
C MET A 59 -7.94 17.39 8.46
N ASN A 60 -7.28 18.49 8.14
CA ASN A 60 -5.96 18.47 7.51
C ASN A 60 -4.90 17.83 8.42
N ILE A 61 -4.91 18.16 9.72
CA ILE A 61 -4.00 17.57 10.69
C ILE A 61 -4.24 16.07 10.80
N GLN A 62 -5.50 15.65 10.93
CA GLN A 62 -5.87 14.23 11.01
C GLN A 62 -5.43 13.46 9.76
N HIS A 63 -5.70 14.00 8.57
CA HIS A 63 -5.29 13.40 7.29
C HIS A 63 -3.78 13.19 7.22
N ASN A 64 -2.99 14.24 7.49
CA ASN A 64 -1.53 14.16 7.42
C ASN A 64 -0.92 13.27 8.52
N SER A 65 -1.54 13.21 9.71
CA SER A 65 -1.17 12.25 10.76
C SER A 65 -1.38 10.80 10.31
N SER A 66 -2.47 10.52 9.61
CA SER A 66 -2.75 9.20 9.03
C SER A 66 -1.74 8.81 7.95
N ILE A 67 -1.32 9.76 7.11
CA ILE A 67 -0.24 9.54 6.12
C ILE A 67 1.07 9.17 6.83
N LEU A 68 1.45 9.93 7.87
CA LEU A 68 2.67 9.70 8.61
C LEU A 68 2.68 8.31 9.29
N LEU A 69 1.57 7.95 9.95
CA LEU A 69 1.41 6.64 10.57
C LEU A 69 1.53 5.50 9.54
N ARG A 70 0.99 5.68 8.34
CA ARG A 70 1.10 4.71 7.25
C ARG A 70 2.54 4.53 6.79
N LEU A 71 3.29 5.61 6.62
CA LEU A 71 4.72 5.56 6.26
C LEU A 71 5.53 4.80 7.32
N ILE A 72 5.29 5.07 8.61
CA ILE A 72 5.94 4.34 9.71
C ILE A 72 5.61 2.85 9.64
N ASN A 73 4.34 2.49 9.45
CA ASN A 73 3.92 1.10 9.37
C ASN A 73 4.53 0.37 8.16
N GLN A 74 4.69 1.03 7.02
CA GLN A 74 5.38 0.46 5.85
C GLN A 74 6.85 0.13 6.17
N ILE A 75 7.56 1.00 6.88
CA ILE A 75 8.95 0.77 7.29
C ILE A 75 9.05 -0.41 8.29
N LEU A 76 8.15 -0.46 9.28
CA LEU A 76 8.10 -1.56 10.24
C LEU A 76 7.81 -2.90 9.57
N LYS A 77 6.92 -2.93 8.58
CA LYS A 77 6.62 -4.14 7.79
C LYS A 77 7.82 -4.59 6.96
N LEU A 78 8.55 -3.64 6.35
CA LEU A 78 9.78 -3.95 5.64
C LEU A 78 10.79 -4.66 6.56
N SER A 79 10.97 -4.16 7.78
CA SER A 79 11.85 -4.77 8.78
C SER A 79 11.38 -6.18 9.23
N LYS A 80 10.07 -6.42 9.30
CA LYS A 80 9.50 -7.75 9.60
C LYS A 80 9.66 -8.72 8.43
N GLN A 81 9.52 -8.22 7.20
CA GLN A 81 9.72 -9.00 5.98
C GLN A 81 11.16 -9.55 5.89
N ASP A 82 12.16 -8.74 6.24
CA ASP A 82 13.58 -9.17 6.27
C ASP A 82 13.84 -10.31 7.24
N LYS A 83 13.00 -10.46 8.25
CA LYS A 83 13.07 -11.53 9.27
C LYS A 83 12.21 -12.74 8.93
N GLY A 84 11.54 -12.79 7.76
CA GLY A 84 10.61 -13.86 7.37
C GLY A 84 9.37 -13.98 8.27
N LYS A 85 8.98 -12.91 8.97
CA LYS A 85 7.93 -12.88 10.00
C LYS A 85 6.64 -12.20 9.53
N LEU A 86 6.33 -12.24 8.25
CA LEU A 86 5.03 -11.77 7.77
C LEU A 86 4.04 -12.95 7.82
N ASP A 87 3.21 -12.98 8.86
CA ASP A 87 2.10 -13.93 8.99
C ASP A 87 0.90 -13.47 8.15
N ILE A 88 0.09 -14.40 7.65
CA ILE A 88 -1.13 -14.13 6.90
C ILE A 88 -2.34 -14.73 7.60
N GLU A 89 -3.39 -13.93 7.81
CA GLU A 89 -4.66 -14.38 8.37
C GLU A 89 -5.73 -14.45 7.27
N LEU A 90 -5.88 -15.61 6.65
CA LEU A 90 -6.88 -15.80 5.60
C LEU A 90 -8.27 -15.99 6.21
N ARG A 91 -9.24 -15.19 5.74
CA ARG A 91 -10.66 -15.29 6.07
C ARG A 91 -11.49 -15.25 4.79
N GLU A 92 -12.62 -15.96 4.81
CA GLU A 92 -13.57 -15.88 3.70
C GLU A 92 -14.26 -14.53 3.68
N GLY A 93 -14.38 -13.96 2.49
CA GLY A 93 -15.08 -12.70 2.27
C GLY A 93 -15.44 -12.49 0.81
N ASP A 94 -16.36 -11.57 0.57
CA ASP A 94 -16.69 -11.11 -0.78
C ASP A 94 -15.62 -10.12 -1.26
N ILE A 95 -14.78 -10.56 -2.19
CA ILE A 95 -13.71 -9.71 -2.73
C ILE A 95 -14.25 -8.58 -3.60
N VAL A 96 -15.42 -8.72 -4.22
CA VAL A 96 -16.03 -7.66 -5.04
C VAL A 96 -16.48 -6.51 -4.16
N GLU A 97 -17.22 -6.80 -3.08
CA GLU A 97 -17.63 -5.79 -2.10
C GLU A 97 -16.41 -5.13 -1.44
N PHE A 98 -15.43 -5.94 -1.06
CA PHE A 98 -14.20 -5.45 -0.45
C PHE A 98 -13.45 -4.48 -1.37
N CYS A 99 -13.23 -4.84 -2.65
CA CYS A 99 -12.58 -3.98 -3.62
C CYS A 99 -13.39 -2.70 -3.89
N ARG A 100 -14.72 -2.78 -3.94
CA ARG A 100 -15.60 -1.62 -4.09
C ARG A 100 -15.49 -0.65 -2.92
N ASN A 101 -15.39 -1.16 -1.69
CA ASN A 101 -15.21 -0.35 -0.50
C ASN A 101 -13.84 0.35 -0.48
N CYS A 102 -12.77 -0.34 -0.86
CA CYS A 102 -11.45 0.28 -1.02
C CYS A 102 -11.45 1.35 -2.12
N PHE A 103 -12.08 1.06 -3.28
CA PHE A 103 -12.21 1.98 -4.39
C PHE A 103 -12.95 3.27 -4.00
N SER A 104 -14.00 3.15 -3.19
CA SER A 104 -14.82 4.30 -2.76
C SER A 104 -14.03 5.33 -1.96
N GLN A 105 -12.97 4.94 -1.28
CA GLN A 105 -12.12 5.86 -0.50
C GLN A 105 -11.36 6.87 -1.38
N PHE A 106 -11.22 6.59 -2.67
CA PHE A 106 -10.50 7.44 -3.61
C PHE A 106 -11.42 8.34 -4.47
N LEU A 107 -12.74 8.19 -4.38
CA LEU A 107 -13.70 8.93 -5.21
C LEU A 107 -13.54 10.45 -5.09
N GLN A 108 -13.35 10.97 -3.88
CA GLN A 108 -13.20 12.41 -3.67
C GLN A 108 -11.92 12.94 -4.30
N ILE A 109 -10.79 12.24 -4.12
CA ILE A 109 -9.51 12.67 -4.68
C ILE A 109 -9.54 12.58 -6.22
N ALA A 110 -10.18 11.54 -6.76
CA ALA A 110 -10.36 11.39 -8.20
C ALA A 110 -11.25 12.50 -8.78
N HIS A 111 -12.34 12.86 -8.09
CA HIS A 111 -13.22 13.97 -8.46
C HIS A 111 -12.48 15.31 -8.47
N ASP A 112 -11.70 15.60 -7.43
CA ASP A 112 -10.94 16.85 -7.31
C ASP A 112 -9.89 17.02 -8.42
N LYS A 113 -9.34 15.91 -8.91
CA LYS A 113 -8.44 15.84 -10.07
C LYS A 113 -9.16 15.67 -11.41
N GLN A 114 -10.50 15.65 -11.42
CA GLN A 114 -11.32 15.43 -12.62
C GLN A 114 -10.99 14.08 -13.33
N ILE A 115 -10.48 13.09 -12.62
CA ILE A 115 -10.16 11.77 -13.14
C ILE A 115 -11.46 10.99 -13.36
N GLN A 116 -11.61 10.36 -14.54
CA GLN A 116 -12.67 9.39 -14.81
C GLN A 116 -12.34 8.10 -14.05
N PHE A 117 -13.08 7.87 -12.96
CA PHE A 117 -12.79 6.79 -12.03
C PHE A 117 -13.89 5.74 -12.10
N ALA A 118 -13.59 4.52 -12.61
CA ALA A 118 -14.57 3.48 -12.92
C ALA A 118 -14.25 2.16 -12.18
N PHE A 119 -15.31 1.45 -11.77
CA PHE A 119 -15.24 0.13 -11.17
C PHE A 119 -16.07 -0.87 -11.99
N ASN A 120 -15.45 -1.95 -12.47
CA ASN A 120 -16.11 -3.00 -13.24
C ASN A 120 -15.91 -4.37 -12.59
N THR A 121 -16.86 -5.27 -12.83
CA THR A 121 -16.78 -6.67 -12.41
C THR A 121 -17.64 -7.55 -13.32
N ASN A 122 -17.25 -8.80 -13.49
CA ASN A 122 -18.04 -9.81 -14.21
C ASN A 122 -18.95 -10.65 -13.30
N ALA A 123 -18.90 -10.43 -11.97
CA ALA A 123 -19.74 -11.12 -11.00
C ALA A 123 -20.18 -10.16 -9.90
N SER A 124 -21.40 -10.33 -9.38
CA SER A 124 -21.93 -9.51 -8.28
C SER A 124 -21.33 -9.86 -6.91
N TYR A 125 -20.82 -11.09 -6.79
CA TYR A 125 -20.25 -11.66 -5.56
C TYR A 125 -19.22 -12.71 -5.93
N ILE A 126 -18.05 -12.67 -5.27
CA ILE A 126 -16.98 -13.68 -5.43
C ILE A 126 -16.42 -14.00 -4.06
N LEU A 127 -16.64 -15.24 -3.58
CA LEU A 127 -16.11 -15.72 -2.31
C LEU A 127 -14.62 -16.07 -2.47
N LEU A 128 -13.76 -15.41 -1.71
CA LEU A 128 -12.32 -15.61 -1.72
C LEU A 128 -11.78 -15.72 -0.29
N LEU A 129 -10.73 -16.53 -0.11
CA LEU A 129 -9.93 -16.53 1.12
C LEU A 129 -8.80 -15.51 0.98
N PHE A 130 -8.83 -14.46 1.79
CA PHE A 130 -7.81 -13.41 1.80
C PHE A 130 -7.65 -12.77 3.17
N ASP A 131 -6.51 -12.13 3.39
CA ASP A 131 -6.26 -11.28 4.55
C ASP A 131 -6.72 -9.85 4.21
N ALA A 132 -7.79 -9.40 4.84
CA ALA A 132 -8.41 -8.11 4.53
C ALA A 132 -7.44 -6.92 4.72
N TYR A 133 -6.64 -6.94 5.80
CA TYR A 133 -5.69 -5.85 6.05
C TYR A 133 -4.56 -5.77 5.01
N LYS A 134 -4.07 -6.94 4.58
CA LYS A 134 -3.01 -6.99 3.56
C LYS A 134 -3.55 -6.70 2.17
N MET A 135 -4.78 -7.15 1.88
CA MET A 135 -5.45 -6.85 0.61
C MET A 135 -5.77 -5.36 0.50
N GLU A 136 -6.23 -4.72 1.58
CA GLU A 136 -6.43 -3.27 1.62
C GLU A 136 -5.12 -2.52 1.30
N GLU A 137 -4.00 -2.97 1.86
CA GLU A 137 -2.70 -2.36 1.61
C GLU A 137 -2.24 -2.53 0.16
N ILE A 138 -2.47 -3.72 -0.45
CA ILE A 138 -2.22 -3.96 -1.88
C ILE A 138 -3.02 -2.96 -2.73
N LEU A 139 -4.34 -2.90 -2.52
CA LEU A 139 -5.22 -2.03 -3.29
C LEU A 139 -4.91 -0.55 -3.09
N TYR A 140 -4.66 -0.16 -1.84
CA TYR A 140 -4.30 1.23 -1.54
C TYR A 140 -3.00 1.65 -2.24
N ASN A 141 -1.95 0.83 -2.20
CA ASN A 141 -0.68 1.14 -2.85
C ASN A 141 -0.85 1.28 -4.37
N LEU A 142 -1.61 0.38 -5.00
CA LEU A 142 -1.81 0.42 -6.44
C LEU A 142 -2.71 1.58 -6.87
N LEU A 143 -3.83 1.82 -6.17
CA LEU A 143 -4.76 2.92 -6.46
C LEU A 143 -4.13 4.29 -6.19
N SER A 144 -3.38 4.44 -5.08
CA SER A 144 -2.69 5.70 -4.79
C SER A 144 -1.59 6.01 -5.81
N ASN A 145 -0.88 4.99 -6.31
CA ASN A 145 0.07 5.16 -7.41
C ASN A 145 -0.64 5.58 -8.70
N ALA A 146 -1.75 4.93 -9.06
CA ALA A 146 -2.55 5.31 -10.23
C ALA A 146 -2.99 6.79 -10.15
N ILE A 147 -3.56 7.23 -9.01
CA ILE A 147 -3.97 8.63 -8.80
C ILE A 147 -2.79 9.61 -8.84
N LYS A 148 -1.65 9.22 -8.28
CA LYS A 148 -0.43 10.05 -8.23
C LYS A 148 0.12 10.32 -9.63
N HIS A 149 0.13 9.30 -10.49
CA HIS A 149 0.75 9.36 -11.81
C HIS A 149 -0.22 9.70 -12.94
N THR A 150 -1.52 9.73 -12.67
CA THR A 150 -2.53 10.17 -13.64
C THR A 150 -2.67 11.69 -13.59
N PRO A 151 -2.54 12.38 -14.72
CA PRO A 151 -2.78 13.82 -14.81
C PRO A 151 -4.27 14.13 -14.60
N ASP A 152 -4.56 15.38 -14.29
CA ASP A 152 -5.93 15.88 -14.17
C ASP A 152 -6.69 15.65 -15.49
N GLY A 153 -7.93 15.15 -15.39
CA GLY A 153 -8.75 14.77 -16.53
C GLY A 153 -8.46 13.40 -17.14
N GLY A 154 -7.49 12.65 -16.61
CA GLY A 154 -7.19 11.27 -17.03
C GLY A 154 -8.24 10.26 -16.62
N SER A 155 -7.91 8.97 -16.72
CA SER A 155 -8.80 7.86 -16.38
C SER A 155 -8.12 6.80 -15.53
N ILE A 156 -8.86 6.21 -14.59
CA ILE A 156 -8.43 5.07 -13.79
C ILE A 156 -9.59 4.08 -13.72
N THR A 157 -9.29 2.80 -13.95
CA THR A 157 -10.28 1.72 -13.87
C THR A 157 -9.79 0.64 -12.91
N LEU A 158 -10.68 0.17 -12.03
CA LEU A 158 -10.49 -1.02 -11.22
C LEU A 158 -11.44 -2.11 -11.71
N ASP A 159 -10.88 -3.18 -12.30
CA ASP A 159 -11.64 -4.33 -12.78
C ASP A 159 -11.40 -5.53 -11.86
N VAL A 160 -12.48 -6.17 -11.37
CA VAL A 160 -12.44 -7.38 -10.54
C VAL A 160 -13.13 -8.51 -11.29
N MET A 161 -12.34 -9.48 -11.75
CA MET A 161 -12.80 -10.53 -12.65
C MET A 161 -12.62 -11.92 -12.04
N GLU A 162 -13.72 -12.65 -11.90
CA GLU A 162 -13.69 -14.07 -11.58
C GLU A 162 -13.12 -14.86 -12.75
N GLN A 163 -12.21 -15.77 -12.46
CA GLN A 163 -11.60 -16.70 -13.40
C GLN A 163 -11.73 -18.13 -12.87
N GLU A 164 -11.50 -19.12 -13.71
CA GLU A 164 -11.62 -20.54 -13.36
C GLU A 164 -10.82 -20.93 -12.10
N LYS A 165 -9.64 -20.33 -11.88
CA LYS A 165 -8.70 -20.72 -10.83
C LYS A 165 -8.54 -19.67 -9.72
N GLY A 166 -9.25 -18.55 -9.77
CA GLY A 166 -9.08 -17.46 -8.82
C GLY A 166 -9.70 -16.16 -9.28
N VAL A 167 -9.24 -15.06 -8.72
CA VAL A 167 -9.71 -13.71 -9.03
C VAL A 167 -8.57 -12.88 -9.59
N SER A 168 -8.83 -12.19 -10.68
CA SER A 168 -7.90 -11.21 -11.26
C SER A 168 -8.40 -9.80 -10.99
N ILE A 169 -7.54 -8.97 -10.40
CA ILE A 169 -7.82 -7.57 -10.09
C ILE A 169 -6.89 -6.73 -10.96
N HIS A 170 -7.45 -5.90 -11.83
CA HIS A 170 -6.71 -5.03 -12.72
C HIS A 170 -6.91 -3.58 -12.30
N ILE A 171 -5.81 -2.83 -12.20
CA ILE A 171 -5.84 -1.38 -12.00
C ILE A 171 -5.14 -0.78 -13.22
N THR A 172 -5.94 -0.08 -14.02
CA THR A 172 -5.49 0.58 -15.26
C THR A 172 -5.53 2.07 -15.07
N ASP A 173 -4.46 2.76 -15.37
CA ASP A 173 -4.38 4.21 -15.38
C ASP A 173 -3.91 4.73 -16.74
N SER A 174 -4.35 5.94 -17.09
CA SER A 174 -3.88 6.70 -18.27
C SER A 174 -2.79 7.70 -17.89
N GLY A 175 -1.92 7.31 -16.97
CA GLY A 175 -0.86 8.16 -16.44
C GLY A 175 0.34 8.30 -17.36
N THR A 176 1.44 8.79 -16.81
CA THR A 176 2.69 9.00 -17.55
C THR A 176 3.37 7.72 -18.01
N GLY A 177 2.92 6.57 -17.53
CA GLY A 177 3.59 5.29 -17.80
C GLY A 177 5.00 5.23 -17.21
N MET A 178 5.79 4.25 -17.67
CA MET A 178 7.13 3.97 -17.17
C MET A 178 8.13 3.78 -18.30
N THR A 179 9.34 4.33 -18.14
CA THR A 179 10.47 4.09 -19.03
C THR A 179 10.97 2.64 -18.90
N GLU A 180 11.71 2.15 -19.89
CA GLU A 180 12.29 0.79 -19.85
C GLU A 180 13.24 0.58 -18.65
N GLU A 181 13.88 1.64 -18.18
CA GLU A 181 14.77 1.58 -17.01
C GLU A 181 13.95 1.39 -15.72
N VAL A 182 12.89 2.16 -15.53
CA VAL A 182 11.99 2.04 -14.36
C VAL A 182 11.35 0.65 -14.31
N LYS A 183 10.89 0.12 -15.45
CA LYS A 183 10.25 -1.21 -15.54
C LYS A 183 11.12 -2.34 -15.00
N LYS A 184 12.44 -2.26 -15.17
CA LYS A 184 13.38 -3.29 -14.68
C LYS A 184 13.42 -3.37 -13.16
N HIS A 185 13.16 -2.26 -12.47
CA HIS A 185 13.45 -2.10 -11.03
C HIS A 185 12.22 -1.81 -10.18
N ILE A 186 11.01 -1.67 -10.74
CA ILE A 186 9.82 -1.19 -10.00
C ILE A 186 9.44 -2.02 -8.77
N PHE A 187 9.79 -3.30 -8.74
CA PHE A 187 9.57 -4.19 -7.59
C PHE A 187 10.79 -4.32 -6.68
N GLU A 188 11.90 -3.67 -7.03
CA GLU A 188 13.07 -3.65 -6.17
C GLU A 188 12.83 -2.71 -4.98
N ARG A 189 13.37 -3.13 -3.84
CA ARG A 189 13.29 -2.32 -2.61
C ARG A 189 14.12 -1.06 -2.77
N PHE A 190 13.60 0.04 -2.24
CA PHE A 190 14.27 1.34 -2.23
C PHE A 190 14.38 2.03 -3.60
N TYR A 191 13.85 1.41 -4.65
CA TYR A 191 13.79 2.00 -5.97
C TYR A 191 12.51 2.82 -6.13
N SER A 192 12.63 4.11 -6.41
CA SER A 192 11.50 5.00 -6.71
C SER A 192 12.02 6.30 -7.31
N GLU A 193 11.36 6.81 -8.33
CA GLU A 193 11.60 8.15 -8.86
C GLU A 193 10.92 9.23 -8.00
N SER A 194 9.85 8.85 -7.29
CA SER A 194 9.06 9.76 -6.46
C SER A 194 8.40 9.00 -5.31
N GLY A 195 9.00 9.06 -4.11
CA GLY A 195 8.51 8.39 -2.90
C GLY A 195 9.55 7.49 -2.25
N VAL A 196 9.13 6.70 -1.27
CA VAL A 196 10.02 5.91 -0.42
C VAL A 196 10.60 4.66 -1.11
N GLY A 197 9.97 4.19 -2.21
CA GLY A 197 10.44 2.98 -2.92
C GLY A 197 10.16 1.67 -2.20
N ILE A 198 9.15 1.63 -1.32
CA ILE A 198 8.74 0.42 -0.59
C ILE A 198 7.42 -0.14 -1.11
N GLY A 199 6.52 0.71 -1.59
CA GLY A 199 5.12 0.34 -1.86
C GLY A 199 4.98 -0.87 -2.79
N LEU A 200 5.58 -0.84 -3.98
CA LEU A 200 5.43 -1.92 -4.96
C LEU A 200 6.17 -3.21 -4.56
N SER A 201 7.34 -3.10 -3.94
CA SER A 201 8.06 -4.27 -3.40
C SER A 201 7.28 -4.95 -2.27
N LEU A 202 6.65 -4.19 -1.38
CA LEU A 202 5.76 -4.70 -0.34
C LEU A 202 4.49 -5.30 -0.95
N THR A 203 3.86 -4.62 -1.92
CA THR A 203 2.69 -5.13 -2.65
C THR A 203 2.98 -6.51 -3.24
N LYS A 204 4.11 -6.68 -3.92
CA LYS A 204 4.53 -7.97 -4.47
C LYS A 204 4.61 -9.05 -3.38
N SER A 205 5.26 -8.75 -2.26
CA SER A 205 5.38 -9.71 -1.15
C SER A 205 4.03 -10.06 -0.51
N LEU A 206 3.12 -9.09 -0.38
CA LEU A 206 1.78 -9.34 0.15
C LEU A 206 0.94 -10.20 -0.80
N VAL A 207 1.07 -9.98 -2.12
CA VAL A 207 0.43 -10.82 -3.13
C VAL A 207 1.00 -12.25 -3.10
N GLU A 208 2.31 -12.42 -2.97
CA GLU A 208 2.98 -13.73 -2.85
C GLU A 208 2.55 -14.47 -1.58
N LEU A 209 2.32 -13.77 -0.46
CA LEU A 209 1.75 -14.36 0.76
C LEU A 209 0.35 -14.95 0.53
N HIS A 210 -0.46 -14.35 -0.35
CA HIS A 210 -1.76 -14.88 -0.77
C HIS A 210 -1.64 -16.00 -1.81
N LYS A 211 -0.42 -16.51 -2.10
CA LYS A 211 -0.12 -17.46 -3.19
C LYS A 211 -0.46 -16.89 -4.57
N GLY A 212 -0.60 -15.58 -4.67
CA GLY A 212 -0.94 -14.86 -5.89
C GLY A 212 0.27 -14.45 -6.72
N THR A 213 -0.01 -13.78 -7.83
CA THR A 213 0.99 -13.18 -8.70
C THR A 213 0.62 -11.74 -9.04
N ILE A 214 1.62 -10.89 -9.18
CA ILE A 214 1.45 -9.52 -9.67
C ILE A 214 2.26 -9.33 -10.95
N LEU A 215 1.60 -8.81 -11.97
CA LEU A 215 2.18 -8.46 -13.27
C LEU A 215 1.85 -7.00 -13.59
N PHE A 216 2.56 -6.42 -14.53
CA PHE A 216 2.25 -5.09 -15.04
C PHE A 216 2.57 -4.97 -16.53
N LYS A 217 1.88 -4.03 -17.18
CA LYS A 217 2.19 -3.52 -18.51
C LYS A 217 2.19 -2.01 -18.44
N SER A 218 3.18 -1.37 -19.04
CA SER A 218 3.26 0.10 -19.06
C SER A 218 3.96 0.55 -20.32
N THR A 219 3.45 1.63 -20.90
CA THR A 219 4.07 2.36 -22.01
C THR A 219 4.23 3.81 -21.58
N GLU A 220 5.42 4.37 -21.79
CA GLU A 220 5.69 5.77 -21.46
C GLU A 220 4.74 6.68 -22.26
N GLY A 221 4.04 7.57 -21.56
CA GLY A 221 3.03 8.47 -22.13
C GLY A 221 1.63 7.86 -22.32
N GLU A 222 1.42 6.55 -22.16
CA GLU A 222 0.12 5.90 -22.36
C GLU A 222 -0.53 5.40 -21.06
N GLY A 223 0.28 5.19 -20.00
CA GLY A 223 -0.22 4.74 -18.70
C GLY A 223 0.29 3.37 -18.28
N THR A 224 -0.35 2.82 -17.24
CA THR A 224 0.05 1.54 -16.64
C THR A 224 -1.15 0.66 -16.34
N VAL A 225 -0.98 -0.65 -16.47
CA VAL A 225 -1.89 -1.68 -15.99
C VAL A 225 -1.15 -2.56 -15.01
N PHE A 226 -1.59 -2.59 -13.77
CA PHE A 226 -1.20 -3.61 -12.80
C PHE A 226 -2.26 -4.70 -12.75
N GLN A 227 -1.83 -5.95 -12.79
CA GLN A 227 -2.68 -7.13 -12.67
C GLN A 227 -2.24 -7.93 -11.45
N VAL A 228 -3.15 -8.11 -10.49
CA VAL A 228 -2.99 -8.98 -9.32
C VAL A 228 -3.91 -10.18 -9.52
N PHE A 229 -3.36 -11.38 -9.42
CA PHE A 229 -4.13 -12.62 -9.44
C PHE A 229 -4.02 -13.30 -8.08
N ILE A 230 -5.16 -13.66 -7.49
CA ILE A 230 -5.27 -14.40 -6.23
C ILE A 230 -5.99 -15.73 -6.51
N PRO A 231 -5.34 -16.88 -6.30
CA PRO A 231 -5.95 -18.17 -6.56
C PRO A 231 -7.02 -18.52 -5.51
N PHE A 232 -8.04 -19.26 -5.93
CA PHE A 232 -8.93 -19.92 -4.98
C PHE A 232 -8.15 -20.93 -4.13
N GLN A 233 -8.26 -20.82 -2.83
CA GLN A 233 -7.58 -21.70 -1.89
C GLN A 233 -8.63 -22.60 -1.21
N ASN A 234 -8.38 -23.89 -1.13
CA ASN A 234 -9.22 -24.83 -0.38
C ASN A 234 -8.88 -24.74 1.11
N LYS A 235 -9.89 -24.67 1.98
CA LYS A 235 -9.74 -24.72 3.44
C LYS A 235 -8.89 -25.91 3.92
N ASN A 236 -8.92 -27.02 3.22
CA ASN A 236 -8.21 -28.25 3.57
C ASN A 236 -6.69 -28.20 3.36
N THR A 237 -6.18 -27.17 2.66
CA THR A 237 -4.72 -27.02 2.42
C THR A 237 -4.05 -26.17 3.51
N LEU A 238 -4.81 -25.58 4.42
CA LEU A 238 -4.32 -24.68 5.47
C LEU A 238 -4.10 -25.40 6.82
N ILE A 239 -4.41 -26.69 6.92
CA ILE A 239 -4.13 -27.49 8.10
C ILE A 239 -2.84 -28.28 7.84
N GLU A 240 -1.69 -27.62 7.82
CA GLU A 240 -0.47 -28.28 8.26
C GLU A 240 -0.59 -28.41 9.79
N PRO A 241 -0.45 -29.61 10.37
CA PRO A 241 -0.50 -29.76 11.82
C PRO A 241 0.68 -29.00 12.41
N LEU A 242 0.37 -27.95 13.18
CA LEU A 242 1.33 -27.39 14.13
C LEU A 242 1.83 -28.55 14.99
N SER A 243 3.10 -28.91 14.83
CA SER A 243 3.78 -29.84 15.72
C SER A 243 3.56 -29.36 17.15
N GLU A 244 2.94 -30.25 17.93
CA GLU A 244 2.80 -30.17 19.39
C GLU A 244 4.14 -29.79 20.02
N THR A 245 4.06 -28.87 20.91
CA THR A 245 4.82 -28.65 22.14
C THR A 245 5.24 -27.19 22.32
N THR A 246 4.39 -26.41 22.99
CA THR A 246 4.85 -25.54 24.07
C THR A 246 3.65 -25.21 24.97
N THR A 247 3.63 -25.85 26.11
CA THR A 247 2.78 -25.50 27.26
C THR A 247 3.05 -24.07 27.68
N PHE A 248 2.09 -23.18 27.49
CA PHE A 248 2.10 -21.88 28.13
C PHE A 248 1.51 -21.99 29.54
N SER A 249 2.36 -21.79 30.53
CA SER A 249 1.95 -21.49 31.91
C SER A 249 1.20 -20.16 31.94
N GLN A 250 -0.01 -20.21 32.52
CA GLN A 250 -0.75 -19.03 32.94
C GLN A 250 0.10 -18.27 33.98
N GLU A 251 0.40 -17.00 33.69
CA GLU A 251 0.54 -15.92 34.68
C GLU A 251 0.88 -14.62 33.93
N ASP A 252 0.10 -13.61 34.20
CA ASP A 252 0.19 -12.16 33.94
C ASP A 252 -0.90 -11.57 33.04
N SER A 253 -2.13 -11.64 33.56
CA SER A 253 -3.19 -10.72 33.20
C SER A 253 -3.11 -9.47 34.11
N VAL A 254 -2.68 -8.33 33.55
CA VAL A 254 -2.87 -7.03 34.20
C VAL A 254 -4.07 -6.34 33.54
N PRO A 255 -5.14 -6.03 34.27
CA PRO A 255 -6.28 -5.32 33.72
C PRO A 255 -5.97 -3.82 33.61
N PHE A 256 -6.17 -3.27 32.44
CA PHE A 256 -6.15 -1.82 32.22
C PHE A 256 -7.50 -1.25 32.66
N THR A 257 -7.54 -0.66 33.85
CA THR A 257 -8.69 0.12 34.33
C THR A 257 -8.63 1.52 33.73
N ALA A 258 -9.67 1.86 32.99
CA ALA A 258 -9.97 3.25 32.66
C ALA A 258 -10.48 3.97 33.91
N SER A 259 -9.83 5.06 34.32
CA SER A 259 -10.46 6.09 35.14
C SER A 259 -9.80 7.44 34.88
N GLU A 260 -10.67 8.35 34.46
CA GLU A 260 -10.78 9.76 34.85
C GLU A 260 -9.53 10.66 34.71
N TYR A 261 -9.50 11.49 33.64
CA TYR A 261 -9.58 12.98 33.76
C TYR A 261 -9.82 13.55 32.35
#